data_2195597e4e48adc9e93132b47a23eb21
#
_entry.id   2195597e4e48adc9e93132b47a23eb21
#
_cell.length_a   1.000
_cell.length_b   1.000
_cell.length_c   1.000
_cell.angle_alpha   90.00
_cell.angle_beta   90.00
_cell.angle_gamma   90.00
#
_symmetry.space_group_name_H-M   'P 1'
#
loop_
_entity.id
_entity.type
_entity.pdbx_description
1 polymer ?
#
loop_
_entity_poly.entity_id
_entity_poly.type
_entity_poly.pdbx_seq_one_letter_code
_entity_poly.pdbx_strand_id
1 'polypeptide(L)'
;MRYRTVANTGYDVFHDLLNEYYREGEDAETPQTEIDGFIQYLFDLCQSGKIFGSICFDEIPVGFVLWNVDRLDGPFCNKPGFGTILEIGVSADKRGTGIGRKLVDLAESRMDTKQFYVCAYGPAQKFWSRCGYELSGETAENGLPIMVKG
;
A
#
# COMPACT_ATOMS: atom_id res chain seq x y z
N MET A 1 -5.21 -19.24 2.46
CA MET A 1 -5.07 -17.82 2.76
C MET A 1 -6.33 -17.09 2.34
N ARG A 2 -6.80 -16.16 3.18
CA ARG A 2 -8.03 -15.42 2.91
C ARG A 2 -7.71 -13.94 2.74
N TYR A 3 -8.56 -13.24 1.98
CA TYR A 3 -8.47 -11.79 1.81
C TYR A 3 -9.80 -11.18 2.24
N ARG A 4 -9.73 -10.04 2.92
CA ARG A 4 -10.91 -9.28 3.32
C ARG A 4 -10.71 -7.82 2.97
N THR A 5 -11.73 -7.19 2.37
CA THR A 5 -11.70 -5.75 2.08
C THR A 5 -11.58 -4.95 3.37
N VAL A 6 -10.78 -3.91 3.38
CA VAL A 6 -10.64 -3.03 4.55
C VAL A 6 -11.99 -2.45 4.95
N ALA A 7 -12.85 -2.08 3.99
CA ALA A 7 -14.18 -1.56 4.28
C ALA A 7 -15.04 -2.51 5.12
N ASN A 8 -14.75 -3.81 5.09
CA ASN A 8 -15.46 -4.85 5.85
C ASN A 8 -14.63 -5.37 7.03
N THR A 9 -13.64 -4.61 7.47
CA THR A 9 -12.73 -4.98 8.54
C THR A 9 -12.84 -3.99 9.68
N GLY A 10 -12.72 -4.46 10.93
CA GLY A 10 -12.68 -3.59 12.09
C GLY A 10 -11.42 -2.73 12.14
N TYR A 11 -11.53 -1.54 12.71
CA TYR A 11 -10.42 -0.59 12.79
C TYR A 11 -9.20 -1.19 13.51
N ASP A 12 -9.40 -1.94 14.59
CA ASP A 12 -8.29 -2.46 15.40
C ASP A 12 -7.37 -3.37 14.59
N VAL A 13 -7.93 -4.25 13.75
CA VAL A 13 -7.14 -5.13 12.89
C VAL A 13 -6.33 -4.31 11.89
N PHE A 14 -6.96 -3.35 11.26
CA PHE A 14 -6.32 -2.45 10.30
C PHE A 14 -5.20 -1.65 10.98
N HIS A 15 -5.52 -1.03 12.11
CA HIS A 15 -4.55 -0.24 12.87
C HIS A 15 -3.31 -1.06 13.24
N ASP A 16 -3.50 -2.25 13.80
CA ASP A 16 -2.39 -3.05 14.30
C ASP A 16 -1.43 -3.46 13.18
N LEU A 17 -1.96 -3.82 12.00
CA LEU A 17 -1.13 -4.18 10.86
C LEU A 17 -0.33 -2.97 10.34
N LEU A 18 -0.98 -1.82 10.17
CA LEU A 18 -0.29 -0.63 9.66
C LEU A 18 0.68 -0.08 10.69
N ASN A 19 0.34 -0.12 11.96
CA ASN A 19 1.23 0.33 13.02
C ASN A 19 2.52 -0.50 13.04
N GLU A 20 2.41 -1.82 12.94
CA GLU A 20 3.58 -2.71 12.83
C GLU A 20 4.45 -2.31 11.64
N TYR A 21 3.83 -2.10 10.48
CA TYR A 21 4.53 -1.69 9.25
C TYR A 21 5.28 -0.36 9.44
N TYR A 22 4.62 0.67 9.97
CA TYR A 22 5.26 1.97 10.14
C TYR A 22 6.36 1.94 11.21
N ARG A 23 6.19 1.15 12.28
CA ARG A 23 7.18 1.04 13.33
C ARG A 23 8.47 0.30 12.93
N GLU A 24 8.41 -0.50 11.87
CA GLU A 24 9.58 -1.22 11.37
C GLU A 24 10.36 -0.41 10.32
N GLY A 25 9.75 0.62 9.72
CA GLY A 25 10.31 1.35 8.59
C GLY A 25 10.83 2.75 8.92
N GLU A 26 10.68 3.65 7.95
CA GLU A 26 11.13 5.04 8.04
C GLU A 26 10.50 5.81 9.20
N ASP A 27 9.32 5.38 9.62
CA ASP A 27 8.52 6.06 10.64
C ASP A 27 8.74 5.51 12.05
N ALA A 28 9.81 4.73 12.27
CA ALA A 28 10.09 4.13 13.57
C ALA A 28 10.19 5.16 14.70
N GLU A 29 10.69 6.35 14.40
CA GLU A 29 10.87 7.43 15.37
C GLU A 29 9.71 8.47 15.38
N THR A 30 8.72 8.30 14.51
CA THR A 30 7.58 9.20 14.44
C THR A 30 6.70 9.05 15.68
N PRO A 31 6.21 10.14 16.30
CA PRO A 31 5.34 10.05 17.46
C PRO A 31 4.11 9.18 17.19
N GLN A 32 3.73 8.36 18.17
CA GLN A 32 2.60 7.42 18.03
C GLN A 32 1.30 8.13 17.68
N THR A 33 1.07 9.34 18.21
CA THR A 33 -0.14 10.11 17.90
C THR A 33 -0.24 10.49 16.44
N GLU A 34 0.90 10.80 15.79
CA GLU A 34 0.93 11.09 14.36
C GLU A 34 0.62 9.85 13.52
N ILE A 35 1.22 8.72 13.90
CA ILE A 35 0.98 7.44 13.21
C ILE A 35 -0.49 7.04 13.35
N ASP A 36 -1.04 7.13 14.55
CA ASP A 36 -2.45 6.81 14.80
C ASP A 36 -3.38 7.69 13.97
N GLY A 37 -3.08 9.00 13.90
CA GLY A 37 -3.85 9.94 13.10
C GLY A 37 -3.82 9.62 11.61
N PHE A 38 -2.66 9.24 11.09
CA PHE A 38 -2.51 8.87 9.69
C PHE A 38 -3.23 7.56 9.37
N ILE A 39 -3.11 6.56 10.24
CA ILE A 39 -3.81 5.29 10.07
C ILE A 39 -5.32 5.51 10.07
N GLN A 40 -5.84 6.33 10.99
CA GLN A 40 -7.25 6.68 11.02
C GLN A 40 -7.69 7.36 9.72
N TYR A 41 -6.88 8.28 9.20
CA TYR A 41 -7.16 8.95 7.94
C TYR A 41 -7.27 7.95 6.79
N LEU A 42 -6.32 7.01 6.67
CA LEU A 42 -6.36 5.97 5.64
C LEU A 42 -7.58 5.06 5.78
N PHE A 43 -7.92 4.70 7.02
CA PHE A 43 -9.11 3.88 7.28
C PHE A 43 -10.38 4.59 6.82
N ASP A 44 -10.50 5.87 7.16
CA ASP A 44 -11.66 6.69 6.76
C ASP A 44 -11.77 6.80 5.24
N LEU A 45 -10.65 6.94 4.53
CA LEU A 45 -10.63 6.95 3.07
C LEU A 45 -11.13 5.62 2.50
N CYS A 46 -10.73 4.50 3.10
CA CYS A 46 -11.22 3.18 2.69
C CYS A 46 -12.72 3.03 2.95
N GLN A 47 -13.19 3.50 4.10
CA GLN A 47 -14.61 3.42 4.46
C GLN A 47 -15.48 4.26 3.53
N SER A 48 -14.98 5.40 3.07
CA SER A 48 -15.71 6.29 2.18
C SER A 48 -15.54 5.96 0.69
N GLY A 49 -14.77 4.92 0.36
CA GLY A 49 -14.55 4.50 -1.04
C GLY A 49 -13.62 5.41 -1.83
N LYS A 50 -12.85 6.27 -1.18
CA LYS A 50 -11.89 7.15 -1.85
C LYS A 50 -10.58 6.47 -2.17
N ILE A 51 -10.23 5.46 -1.40
CA ILE A 51 -9.17 4.50 -1.69
C ILE A 51 -9.68 3.11 -1.36
N PHE A 52 -8.92 2.08 -1.71
CA PHE A 52 -9.32 0.69 -1.51
C PHE A 52 -8.21 -0.06 -0.79
N GLY A 53 -8.59 -1.13 -0.12
CA GLY A 53 -7.62 -1.94 0.59
C GLY A 53 -8.11 -3.35 0.85
N SER A 54 -7.14 -4.24 1.08
CA SER A 54 -7.41 -5.62 1.45
C SER A 54 -6.42 -6.07 2.52
N ILE A 55 -6.91 -6.91 3.42
CA ILE A 55 -6.10 -7.53 4.45
C ILE A 55 -6.02 -9.03 4.13
N CYS A 56 -4.81 -9.57 4.24
CA CYS A 56 -4.54 -10.99 4.03
C CYS A 56 -4.47 -11.69 5.38
N PHE A 57 -5.15 -12.83 5.49
CA PHE A 57 -5.21 -13.65 6.71
C PHE A 57 -4.64 -15.04 6.44
N ASP A 58 -3.79 -15.49 7.35
CA ASP A 58 -3.38 -16.88 7.48
C ASP A 58 -3.69 -17.25 8.94
N GLU A 59 -4.98 -17.55 9.21
CA GLU A 59 -5.60 -17.65 10.53
C GLU A 59 -5.64 -16.29 11.25
N ILE A 60 -4.51 -15.59 11.32
CA ILE A 60 -4.40 -14.22 11.84
C ILE A 60 -4.06 -13.26 10.71
N PRO A 61 -4.25 -11.94 10.89
CA PRO A 61 -3.83 -10.95 9.89
C PRO A 61 -2.31 -11.00 9.69
N VAL A 62 -1.86 -11.11 8.44
CA VAL A 62 -0.43 -11.22 8.12
C VAL A 62 0.05 -10.22 7.08
N GLY A 63 -0.83 -9.46 6.47
CA GLY A 63 -0.44 -8.47 5.49
C GLY A 63 -1.61 -7.62 5.02
N PHE A 64 -1.27 -6.53 4.34
CA PHE A 64 -2.27 -5.61 3.79
C PHE A 64 -1.75 -4.94 2.54
N VAL A 65 -2.67 -4.42 1.73
CA VAL A 65 -2.34 -3.57 0.58
C VAL A 65 -3.42 -2.51 0.42
N LEU A 66 -3.00 -1.26 0.13
CA LEU A 66 -3.90 -0.15 -0.17
C LEU A 66 -3.59 0.33 -1.58
N TRP A 67 -4.64 0.61 -2.36
CA TRP A 67 -4.48 1.04 -3.76
C TRP A 67 -5.53 2.05 -4.16
N ASN A 68 -5.27 2.74 -5.28
CA ASN A 68 -6.22 3.63 -5.91
C ASN A 68 -5.83 3.87 -7.37
N VAL A 69 -6.76 4.38 -8.16
CA VAL A 69 -6.44 4.97 -9.46
C VAL A 69 -6.39 6.48 -9.25
N ASP A 70 -5.27 7.10 -9.64
CA ASP A 70 -5.07 8.52 -9.40
C ASP A 70 -6.06 9.38 -10.18
N ARG A 71 -6.62 10.37 -9.49
CA ARG A 71 -7.49 11.40 -10.05
C ARG A 71 -7.05 12.75 -9.53
N LEU A 72 -7.20 13.78 -10.36
CA LEU A 72 -6.81 15.15 -9.99
C LEU A 72 -7.51 15.65 -8.72
N ASP A 73 -8.74 15.21 -8.49
CA ASP A 73 -9.53 15.57 -7.30
C ASP A 73 -9.41 14.55 -6.17
N GLY A 74 -8.53 13.56 -6.31
CA GLY A 74 -8.35 12.50 -5.33
C GLY A 74 -7.43 12.90 -4.17
N PRO A 75 -7.40 12.10 -3.10
CA PRO A 75 -6.59 12.40 -1.92
C PRO A 75 -5.08 12.30 -2.16
N PHE A 76 -4.67 11.49 -3.13
CA PHE A 76 -3.26 11.32 -3.52
C PHE A 76 -3.20 11.29 -5.03
N CYS A 77 -2.33 12.08 -5.65
CA CYS A 77 -2.21 12.08 -7.10
C CYS A 77 -0.81 12.50 -7.53
N ASN A 78 -0.11 11.60 -8.21
CA ASN A 78 1.16 11.89 -8.86
C ASN A 78 1.07 11.67 -10.38
N LYS A 79 0.27 10.71 -10.83
CA LYS A 79 0.12 10.38 -12.25
C LYS A 79 -1.36 10.11 -12.57
N PRO A 80 -2.15 11.16 -12.91
CA PRO A 80 -3.58 10.98 -13.17
C PRO A 80 -3.86 9.86 -14.17
N GLY A 81 -4.81 8.99 -13.84
CA GLY A 81 -5.21 7.85 -14.65
C GLY A 81 -4.40 6.58 -14.42
N PHE A 82 -3.26 6.67 -13.77
CA PHE A 82 -2.47 5.49 -13.40
C PHE A 82 -3.02 4.87 -12.12
N GLY A 83 -2.97 3.54 -12.03
CA GLY A 83 -3.17 2.85 -10.77
C GLY A 83 -1.93 2.94 -9.90
N THR A 84 -2.11 2.98 -8.59
CA THR A 84 -0.98 3.00 -7.67
C THR A 84 -1.25 2.16 -6.44
N ILE A 85 -0.20 1.53 -5.94
CA ILE A 85 -0.22 0.91 -4.63
C ILE A 85 0.32 1.95 -3.66
N LEU A 86 -0.54 2.36 -2.74
CA LEU A 86 -0.25 3.43 -1.77
C LEU A 86 0.60 2.93 -0.62
N GLU A 87 0.25 1.76 -0.09
CA GLU A 87 0.96 1.11 1.01
C GLU A 87 0.82 -0.39 0.88
N ILE A 88 1.86 -1.13 1.25
CA ILE A 88 1.84 -2.58 1.29
C ILE A 88 2.75 -3.04 2.42
N GLY A 89 2.29 -3.99 3.21
CA GLY A 89 3.08 -4.55 4.30
C GLY A 89 2.77 -6.00 4.52
N VAL A 90 3.80 -6.76 4.93
CA VAL A 90 3.69 -8.16 5.31
C VAL A 90 4.41 -8.33 6.64
N SER A 91 3.78 -9.03 7.58
CA SER A 91 4.36 -9.30 8.89
C SER A 91 5.74 -9.96 8.76
N ALA A 92 6.68 -9.58 9.61
CA ALA A 92 8.09 -9.94 9.49
C ALA A 92 8.31 -11.46 9.37
N ASP A 93 7.58 -12.26 10.15
CA ASP A 93 7.69 -13.72 10.16
C ASP A 93 7.09 -14.40 8.91
N LYS A 94 6.39 -13.65 8.06
CA LYS A 94 5.77 -14.16 6.84
C LYS A 94 6.44 -13.63 5.57
N ARG A 95 7.50 -12.84 5.70
CA ARG A 95 8.23 -12.32 4.53
C ARG A 95 9.01 -13.44 3.84
N GLY A 96 9.25 -13.27 2.54
CA GLY A 96 9.94 -14.26 1.73
C GLY A 96 9.07 -15.45 1.32
N THR A 97 7.74 -15.39 1.56
CA THR A 97 6.80 -16.47 1.23
C THR A 97 5.94 -16.17 0.01
N GLY A 98 6.14 -15.01 -0.64
CA GLY A 98 5.38 -14.61 -1.82
C GLY A 98 4.08 -13.88 -1.52
N ILE A 99 3.77 -13.60 -0.26
CA ILE A 99 2.54 -12.89 0.13
C ILE A 99 2.51 -11.47 -0.46
N GLY A 100 3.61 -10.74 -0.40
CA GLY A 100 3.70 -9.38 -0.94
C GLY A 100 3.37 -9.36 -2.43
N ARG A 101 3.91 -10.27 -3.21
CA ARG A 101 3.62 -10.38 -4.63
C ARG A 101 2.15 -10.68 -4.91
N LYS A 102 1.55 -11.56 -4.13
CA LYS A 102 0.12 -11.88 -4.25
C LYS A 102 -0.75 -10.66 -3.94
N LEU A 103 -0.36 -9.86 -2.96
CA LEU A 103 -1.06 -8.62 -2.63
C LEU A 103 -0.96 -7.59 -3.77
N VAL A 104 0.21 -7.47 -4.40
CA VAL A 104 0.38 -6.60 -5.58
C VAL A 104 -0.53 -7.07 -6.71
N ASP A 105 -0.51 -8.36 -7.02
CA ASP A 105 -1.35 -8.94 -8.08
C ASP A 105 -2.83 -8.70 -7.80
N LEU A 106 -3.26 -8.87 -6.55
CA LEU A 106 -4.63 -8.61 -6.15
C LEU A 106 -5.02 -7.16 -6.40
N ALA A 107 -4.20 -6.22 -5.94
CA ALA A 107 -4.47 -4.79 -6.10
C ALA A 107 -4.55 -4.40 -7.58
N GLU A 108 -3.57 -4.82 -8.37
CA GLU A 108 -3.54 -4.53 -9.82
C GLU A 108 -4.77 -5.08 -10.53
N SER A 109 -5.21 -6.27 -10.14
CA SER A 109 -6.39 -6.89 -10.75
C SER A 109 -7.69 -6.15 -10.46
N ARG A 110 -7.72 -5.33 -9.40
CA ARG A 110 -8.91 -4.58 -8.97
C ARG A 110 -8.96 -3.18 -9.53
N MET A 111 -7.87 -2.70 -10.16
CA MET A 111 -7.82 -1.37 -10.73
C MET A 111 -8.18 -1.41 -12.20
N ASP A 112 -9.04 -0.48 -12.64
CA ASP A 112 -9.50 -0.39 -14.04
C ASP A 112 -8.50 0.42 -14.85
N THR A 113 -7.28 -0.10 -14.94
CA THR A 113 -6.19 0.48 -15.74
C THR A 113 -5.14 -0.60 -15.97
N LYS A 114 -4.28 -0.38 -16.97
CA LYS A 114 -3.14 -1.26 -17.24
C LYS A 114 -1.81 -0.54 -17.04
N GLN A 115 -1.85 0.71 -16.57
CA GLN A 115 -0.66 1.50 -16.28
C GLN A 115 -0.61 1.75 -14.77
N PHE A 116 0.51 1.44 -14.15
CA PHE A 116 0.68 1.53 -12.71
C PHE A 116 1.96 2.27 -12.36
N TYR A 117 1.97 2.90 -11.18
CA TYR A 117 3.18 3.43 -10.59
C TYR A 117 3.22 3.19 -9.10
N VAL A 118 4.41 3.29 -8.53
CA VAL A 118 4.62 3.30 -7.08
C VAL A 118 5.67 4.34 -6.75
N CYS A 119 5.58 4.91 -5.55
CA CYS A 119 6.63 5.76 -4.98
C CYS A 119 7.56 4.83 -4.22
N ALA A 120 8.75 4.58 -4.76
CA ALA A 120 9.60 3.48 -4.33
C ALA A 120 10.67 3.94 -3.34
N TYR A 121 10.42 3.69 -2.07
CA TYR A 121 11.41 3.77 -1.02
C TYR A 121 12.62 2.87 -1.38
N GLY A 122 13.85 3.40 -1.25
CA GLY A 122 15.06 2.73 -1.75
C GLY A 122 15.18 1.23 -1.46
N PRO A 123 15.06 0.80 -0.17
CA PRO A 123 15.14 -0.62 0.16
C PRO A 123 14.06 -1.51 -0.47
N ALA A 124 12.93 -0.93 -0.89
CA ALA A 124 11.84 -1.66 -1.51
C ALA A 124 11.96 -1.78 -3.03
N GLN A 125 12.91 -1.09 -3.66
CA GLN A 125 13.02 -1.07 -5.13
C GLN A 125 13.22 -2.46 -5.73
N LYS A 126 13.98 -3.34 -5.08
CA LYS A 126 14.17 -4.71 -5.56
C LYS A 126 12.86 -5.49 -5.59
N PHE A 127 12.03 -5.30 -4.56
CA PHE A 127 10.71 -5.92 -4.51
C PHE A 127 9.86 -5.46 -5.69
N TRP A 128 9.81 -4.14 -5.93
CA TRP A 128 9.02 -3.58 -7.03
C TRP A 128 9.54 -4.04 -8.39
N SER A 129 10.87 -4.14 -8.55
CA SER A 129 11.45 -4.66 -9.79
C SER A 129 11.00 -6.10 -10.07
N ARG A 130 10.93 -6.93 -9.05
CA ARG A 130 10.43 -8.31 -9.19
C ARG A 130 8.94 -8.35 -9.54
N CYS A 131 8.20 -7.32 -9.18
CA CYS A 131 6.78 -7.17 -9.54
C CYS A 131 6.58 -6.57 -10.93
N GLY A 132 7.66 -6.26 -11.64
CA GLY A 132 7.59 -5.75 -13.01
C GLY A 132 7.66 -4.23 -13.14
N TYR A 133 7.99 -3.52 -12.07
CA TYR A 133 8.14 -2.07 -12.09
C TYR A 133 9.56 -1.67 -12.44
N GLU A 134 9.71 -0.55 -13.13
CA GLU A 134 11.01 0.02 -13.52
C GLU A 134 11.09 1.48 -13.13
N LEU A 135 12.29 1.96 -12.79
CA LEU A 135 12.51 3.38 -12.50
C LEU A 135 12.13 4.24 -13.70
N SER A 136 11.32 5.26 -13.48
CA SER A 136 10.86 6.16 -14.53
C SER A 136 11.77 7.36 -14.78
N GLY A 137 12.63 7.67 -13.81
CA GLY A 137 13.41 8.92 -13.80
C GLY A 137 12.66 10.08 -13.19
N GLU A 138 11.41 9.91 -12.83
CA GLU A 138 10.59 10.92 -12.17
C GLU A 138 10.63 10.78 -10.65
N THR A 139 10.35 11.88 -9.95
CA THR A 139 10.30 11.94 -8.50
C THR A 139 8.91 12.41 -8.07
N ALA A 140 8.33 11.77 -7.06
CA ALA A 140 7.04 12.14 -6.50
C ALA A 140 7.16 13.39 -5.61
N GLU A 141 6.02 13.98 -5.25
CA GLU A 141 5.97 15.14 -4.35
C GLU A 141 6.68 14.87 -3.02
N ASN A 142 6.60 13.65 -2.52
CA ASN A 142 7.25 13.26 -1.26
C ASN A 142 8.76 13.02 -1.41
N GLY A 143 9.34 13.25 -2.59
CA GLY A 143 10.76 13.08 -2.83
C GLY A 143 11.20 11.68 -3.20
N LEU A 144 10.30 10.70 -3.21
CA LEU A 144 10.64 9.33 -3.56
C LEU A 144 10.66 9.12 -5.08
N PRO A 145 11.58 8.26 -5.59
CA PRO A 145 11.57 7.90 -7.01
C PRO A 145 10.26 7.21 -7.40
N ILE A 146 9.78 7.50 -8.61
CA ILE A 146 8.62 6.83 -9.17
C ILE A 146 9.08 5.65 -10.02
N MET A 147 8.51 4.47 -9.77
CA MET A 147 8.66 3.29 -10.61
C MET A 147 7.34 3.03 -11.33
N VAL A 148 7.40 2.58 -12.57
CA VAL A 148 6.22 2.37 -13.42
C VAL A 148 6.17 0.97 -14.00
N LYS A 149 4.94 0.53 -14.32
CA LYS A 149 4.64 -0.77 -14.93
C LYS A 149 3.50 -0.59 -15.94
N GLY A 150 3.62 -1.24 -17.08
CA GLY A 150 2.58 -1.21 -18.11
C GLY A 150 3.01 -0.63 -19.45
#